data_acf13e62051a45ad73de8f65269a87bb
#
_entry.id   acf13e62051a45ad73de8f65269a87bb
#
_cell.length_a   1.000
_cell.length_b   1.000
_cell.length_c   1.000
_cell.angle_alpha   90.00
_cell.angle_beta   90.00
_cell.angle_gamma   90.00
#
_symmetry.space_group_name_H-M   'P 1'
#
loop_
_entity.id
_entity.type
_entity.pdbx_description
1 polymer ?
#
loop_
_entity_poly.entity_id
_entity_poly.type
_entity_poly.pdbx_seq_one_letter_code
_entity_poly.pdbx_strand_id
1 'polypeptide(L)'
;MSYKRILTIQDISCVGQCSLTVALPVLSVCGHETCVLPTALLSTHTGGFGKPAIVPLSDALPEIVEHWKKNGITFDVILTGYLGSIRAIHAAVQVMETMLSPGGICIVDPAMADHGRLYSGFDGDYVREMKTLCGRADRILPNLTEAALLTGLPCRDRTDEAYARELLEELPNDRVILTGVGEEDTGLLLRDCGEVRRYAHPRLPGSFSGTGDLFAAAFTGAVAAEKGLYESAKIAADFTCRCIECTIAQPAHWYGVKFEPVLPELMRMLGNP
;
A
#
# COMPACT_ATOMS: atom_id res chain seq x y z
N MET A 1 14.05 -18.69 -4.95
CA MET A 1 13.94 -17.27 -4.56
C MET A 1 14.82 -17.02 -3.34
N SER A 2 15.42 -15.82 -3.21
CA SER A 2 16.13 -15.41 -2.00
C SER A 2 15.09 -15.13 -0.89
N TYR A 3 15.29 -15.70 0.30
CA TYR A 3 14.42 -15.42 1.45
C TYR A 3 14.70 -14.01 1.97
N LYS A 4 13.68 -13.15 2.00
CA LYS A 4 13.78 -11.74 2.39
C LYS A 4 13.07 -11.51 3.71
N ARG A 5 13.51 -10.51 4.48
CA ARG A 5 12.81 -10.00 5.64
C ARG A 5 12.09 -8.70 5.25
N ILE A 6 10.77 -8.73 5.28
CA ILE A 6 9.90 -7.60 4.93
C ILE A 6 9.31 -7.01 6.20
N LEU A 7 9.45 -5.70 6.39
CA LEU A 7 8.71 -4.97 7.42
C LEU A 7 7.49 -4.30 6.80
N THR A 8 6.32 -4.46 7.41
CA THR A 8 5.14 -3.65 7.07
C THR A 8 4.73 -2.77 8.25
N ILE A 9 4.55 -1.46 8.01
CA ILE A 9 4.23 -0.43 9.00
C ILE A 9 2.82 0.10 8.71
N GLN A 10 1.82 -0.35 9.47
CA GLN A 10 0.40 -0.03 9.26
C GLN A 10 -0.38 -0.22 10.56
N ASP A 11 -1.67 0.16 10.59
CA ASP A 11 -2.56 -0.18 11.70
C ASP A 11 -2.97 -1.66 11.67
N ILE A 12 -3.53 -2.12 12.80
CA ILE A 12 -4.25 -3.39 12.90
C ILE A 12 -5.75 -3.11 13.01
N SER A 13 -6.50 -3.39 11.97
CA SER A 13 -7.96 -3.46 12.03
C SER A 13 -8.37 -4.87 12.48
N CYS A 14 -8.85 -5.03 13.74
CA CYS A 14 -9.16 -6.33 14.34
C CYS A 14 -10.24 -7.11 13.58
N VAL A 15 -11.24 -6.42 13.04
CA VAL A 15 -12.28 -6.95 12.17
C VAL A 15 -12.34 -6.10 10.90
N GLY A 16 -12.42 -6.77 9.76
CA GLY A 16 -12.33 -6.20 8.43
C GLY A 16 -10.98 -6.51 7.80
N GLN A 17 -10.97 -6.61 6.49
CA GLN A 17 -9.80 -7.01 5.71
C GLN A 17 -9.09 -5.76 5.19
N CYS A 18 -8.30 -5.10 6.07
CA CYS A 18 -7.52 -3.91 5.77
C CYS A 18 -6.17 -3.96 6.51
N SER A 19 -5.23 -3.20 6.00
CA SER A 19 -3.95 -2.93 6.64
C SER A 19 -3.17 -4.20 7.03
N LEU A 20 -2.68 -4.34 8.26
CA LEU A 20 -1.85 -5.50 8.67
C LEU A 20 -2.57 -6.84 8.56
N THR A 21 -3.90 -6.88 8.73
CA THR A 21 -4.66 -8.14 8.61
C THR A 21 -4.73 -8.67 7.17
N VAL A 22 -4.43 -7.81 6.18
CA VAL A 22 -4.23 -8.16 4.77
C VAL A 22 -2.74 -8.32 4.45
N ALA A 23 -1.92 -7.34 4.81
CA ALA A 23 -0.53 -7.31 4.42
C ALA A 23 0.27 -8.51 4.97
N LEU A 24 0.07 -8.87 6.24
CA LEU A 24 0.78 -9.98 6.87
C LEU A 24 0.57 -11.32 6.15
N PRO A 25 -0.66 -11.82 5.94
CA PRO A 25 -0.86 -13.11 5.25
C PRO A 25 -0.45 -13.05 3.77
N VAL A 26 -0.67 -11.94 3.06
CA VAL A 26 -0.30 -11.81 1.65
C VAL A 26 1.21 -11.82 1.46
N LEU A 27 1.96 -11.08 2.28
CA LEU A 27 3.42 -11.07 2.22
C LEU A 27 4.02 -12.43 2.63
N SER A 28 3.44 -13.07 3.65
CA SER A 28 3.91 -14.38 4.13
C SER A 28 3.71 -15.47 3.07
N VAL A 29 2.59 -15.46 2.35
CA VAL A 29 2.35 -16.44 1.28
C VAL A 29 3.27 -16.26 0.07
N CYS A 30 3.86 -15.07 -0.09
CA CYS A 30 4.89 -14.82 -1.11
C CYS A 30 6.22 -15.53 -0.78
N GLY A 31 6.36 -16.16 0.38
CA GLY A 31 7.54 -16.94 0.77
C GLY A 31 8.62 -16.14 1.51
N HIS A 32 8.26 -15.04 2.16
CA HIS A 32 9.18 -14.16 2.87
C HIS A 32 8.85 -14.05 4.38
N GLU A 33 9.86 -13.73 5.21
CA GLU A 33 9.65 -13.37 6.61
C GLU A 33 8.94 -12.03 6.67
N THR A 34 7.73 -11.99 7.24
CA THR A 34 6.95 -10.76 7.38
C THR A 34 6.99 -10.28 8.81
N CYS A 35 7.62 -9.13 9.04
CA CYS A 35 7.66 -8.42 10.31
C CYS A 35 6.64 -7.28 10.30
N VAL A 36 6.15 -6.90 11.47
CA VAL A 36 5.12 -5.86 11.58
C VAL A 36 5.52 -4.78 12.58
N LEU A 37 5.21 -3.52 12.26
CA LEU A 37 5.25 -2.39 13.19
C LEU A 37 3.86 -1.76 13.21
N PRO A 38 2.99 -2.13 14.18
CA PRO A 38 1.64 -1.62 14.23
C PRO A 38 1.61 -0.16 14.71
N THR A 39 0.91 0.71 13.97
CA THR A 39 0.78 2.14 14.30
C THR A 39 -0.41 2.45 15.20
N ALA A 40 -1.46 1.63 15.12
CA ALA A 40 -2.65 1.69 15.96
C ALA A 40 -3.37 0.33 15.97
N LEU A 41 -4.21 0.12 16.97
CA LEU A 41 -5.16 -0.99 17.03
C LEU A 41 -6.57 -0.42 16.89
N LEU A 42 -7.31 -0.86 15.89
CA LEU A 42 -8.70 -0.49 15.64
C LEU A 42 -9.62 -1.69 15.87
N SER A 43 -10.77 -1.49 16.53
CA SER A 43 -11.76 -2.59 16.69
C SER A 43 -12.28 -3.11 15.36
N THR A 44 -12.43 -2.22 14.37
CA THR A 44 -12.78 -2.51 12.98
C THR A 44 -12.09 -1.47 12.09
N HIS A 45 -11.99 -1.70 10.78
CA HIS A 45 -11.66 -0.60 9.88
C HIS A 45 -12.76 0.48 9.86
N THR A 46 -12.47 1.64 9.29
CA THR A 46 -13.36 2.82 9.36
C THR A 46 -14.51 2.79 8.34
N GLY A 47 -14.51 1.87 7.39
CA GLY A 47 -15.52 1.79 6.31
C GLY A 47 -16.75 0.97 6.71
N GLY A 48 -17.91 1.62 6.89
CA GLY A 48 -19.20 0.95 7.07
C GLY A 48 -19.56 0.47 8.48
N PHE A 49 -18.58 0.31 9.39
CA PHE A 49 -18.82 -0.13 10.77
C PHE A 49 -19.17 1.00 11.76
N GLY A 50 -19.23 2.24 11.29
CA GLY A 50 -19.36 3.40 12.18
C GLY A 50 -18.02 3.80 12.79
N LYS A 51 -18.05 4.41 14.00
CA LYS A 51 -16.83 4.88 14.69
C LYS A 51 -16.16 3.74 15.45
N PRO A 52 -14.97 3.27 15.06
CA PRO A 52 -14.26 2.21 15.77
C PRO A 52 -13.71 2.72 17.12
N ALA A 53 -13.47 1.78 18.04
CA ALA A 53 -12.54 2.02 19.14
C ALA A 53 -11.11 2.02 18.57
N ILE A 54 -10.31 3.02 18.98
CA ILE A 54 -8.94 3.20 18.47
C ILE A 54 -7.99 3.29 19.66
N VAL A 55 -6.94 2.47 19.63
CA VAL A 55 -5.81 2.54 20.55
C VAL A 55 -4.59 2.95 19.72
N PRO A 56 -4.14 4.20 19.77
CA PRO A 56 -2.93 4.63 19.08
C PRO A 56 -1.71 3.97 19.74
N LEU A 57 -0.75 3.52 18.91
CA LEU A 57 0.50 2.92 19.36
C LEU A 57 1.72 3.83 19.09
N SER A 58 1.47 5.04 18.58
CA SER A 58 2.52 5.99 18.19
C SER A 58 3.50 6.36 19.31
N ASP A 59 3.07 6.28 20.58
CA ASP A 59 3.95 6.55 21.73
C ASP A 59 4.94 5.39 22.00
N ALA A 60 4.60 4.16 21.63
CA ALA A 60 5.44 2.98 21.79
C ALA A 60 6.45 2.78 20.64
N LEU A 61 6.19 3.38 19.46
CA LEU A 61 7.03 3.17 18.27
C LEU A 61 8.52 3.50 18.50
N PRO A 62 8.89 4.63 19.15
CA PRO A 62 10.30 4.96 19.38
C PRO A 62 11.03 3.91 20.22
N GLU A 63 10.38 3.34 21.24
CA GLU A 63 10.97 2.31 22.10
C GLU A 63 11.17 1.00 21.34
N ILE A 64 10.18 0.60 20.52
CA ILE A 64 10.28 -0.60 19.66
C ILE A 64 11.44 -0.44 18.68
N VAL A 65 11.51 0.69 17.97
CA VAL A 65 12.57 0.95 16.97
C VAL A 65 13.95 0.97 17.62
N GLU A 66 14.09 1.60 18.79
CA GLU A 66 15.36 1.64 19.51
C GLU A 66 15.80 0.25 19.98
N HIS A 67 14.86 -0.59 20.43
CA HIS A 67 15.15 -1.98 20.79
C HIS A 67 15.64 -2.77 19.57
N TRP A 68 15.01 -2.61 18.40
CA TRP A 68 15.44 -3.27 17.17
C TRP A 68 16.83 -2.84 16.74
N LYS A 69 17.13 -1.53 16.83
CA LYS A 69 18.48 -0.99 16.54
C LYS A 69 19.54 -1.61 17.41
N LYS A 70 19.29 -1.71 18.73
CA LYS A 70 20.23 -2.33 19.70
C LYS A 70 20.51 -3.80 19.39
N ASN A 71 19.56 -4.48 18.75
CA ASN A 71 19.69 -5.87 18.35
C ASN A 71 20.19 -6.05 16.90
N GLY A 72 20.56 -4.97 16.21
CA GLY A 72 21.07 -5.03 14.84
C GLY A 72 20.05 -5.56 13.81
N ILE A 73 18.74 -5.38 14.07
CA ILE A 73 17.68 -5.83 13.17
C ILE A 73 17.63 -4.94 11.95
N THR A 74 17.63 -5.55 10.75
CA THR A 74 17.48 -4.85 9.46
C THR A 74 16.45 -5.54 8.59
N PHE A 75 15.96 -4.84 7.58
CA PHE A 75 14.92 -5.30 6.66
C PHE A 75 15.35 -5.15 5.21
N ASP A 76 15.04 -6.12 4.38
CA ASP A 76 15.33 -6.08 2.93
C ASP A 76 14.31 -5.25 2.17
N VAL A 77 13.05 -5.24 2.65
CA VAL A 77 11.98 -4.43 2.09
C VAL A 77 11.17 -3.82 3.24
N ILE A 78 10.81 -2.55 3.10
CA ILE A 78 9.91 -1.84 4.01
C ILE A 78 8.69 -1.38 3.21
N LEU A 79 7.50 -1.77 3.66
CA LEU A 79 6.21 -1.30 3.15
C LEU A 79 5.54 -0.43 4.21
N THR A 80 5.06 0.75 3.84
CA THR A 80 4.14 1.53 4.68
C THR A 80 2.76 1.56 4.04
N GLY A 81 1.71 1.59 4.86
CA GLY A 81 0.33 1.86 4.46
C GLY A 81 -0.28 2.91 5.38
N TYR A 82 -1.47 2.68 5.93
CA TYR A 82 -2.13 3.63 6.83
C TYR A 82 -1.34 3.82 8.12
N LEU A 83 -0.79 5.02 8.33
CA LEU A 83 0.06 5.35 9.48
C LEU A 83 -0.72 6.01 10.64
N GLY A 84 -1.83 6.67 10.36
CA GLY A 84 -2.75 7.19 11.38
C GLY A 84 -2.30 8.45 12.11
N SER A 85 -1.00 8.81 12.09
CA SER A 85 -0.48 9.99 12.77
C SER A 85 0.85 10.47 12.20
N ILE A 86 1.15 11.76 12.35
CA ILE A 86 2.46 12.35 11.99
C ILE A 86 3.61 11.68 12.76
N ARG A 87 3.40 11.29 14.03
CA ARG A 87 4.42 10.57 14.81
C ARG A 87 4.76 9.21 14.19
N ALA A 88 3.77 8.51 13.66
CA ALA A 88 4.01 7.25 12.96
C ALA A 88 4.74 7.47 11.62
N ILE A 89 4.46 8.57 10.90
CA ILE A 89 5.24 8.97 9.72
C ILE A 89 6.71 9.19 10.10
N HIS A 90 6.99 9.92 11.17
CA HIS A 90 8.37 10.15 11.63
C HIS A 90 9.07 8.85 12.05
N ALA A 91 8.36 7.94 12.70
CA ALA A 91 8.90 6.63 13.05
C ALA A 91 9.21 5.80 11.78
N ALA A 92 8.32 5.82 10.78
CA ALA A 92 8.56 5.16 9.49
C ALA A 92 9.80 5.72 8.79
N VAL A 93 9.96 7.04 8.73
CA VAL A 93 11.18 7.69 8.19
C VAL A 93 12.42 7.22 8.94
N GLN A 94 12.40 7.21 10.28
CA GLN A 94 13.54 6.73 11.08
C GLN A 94 13.88 5.28 10.78
N VAL A 95 12.89 4.40 10.63
CA VAL A 95 13.09 2.99 10.27
C VAL A 95 13.72 2.86 8.89
N MET A 96 13.19 3.58 7.88
CA MET A 96 13.73 3.57 6.52
C MET A 96 15.20 4.02 6.47
N GLU A 97 15.56 5.05 7.23
CA GLU A 97 16.93 5.60 7.26
C GLU A 97 17.93 4.73 8.02
N THR A 98 17.47 3.97 9.01
CA THR A 98 18.40 3.33 9.97
C THR A 98 18.35 1.81 9.99
N MET A 99 17.34 1.19 9.39
CA MET A 99 17.10 -0.25 9.47
C MET A 99 16.93 -0.93 8.12
N LEU A 100 17.03 -0.18 7.01
CA LEU A 100 17.04 -0.77 5.69
C LEU A 100 18.38 -1.45 5.45
N SER A 101 18.36 -2.71 4.99
CA SER A 101 19.57 -3.45 4.61
C SER A 101 20.25 -2.79 3.40
N PRO A 102 21.56 -2.95 3.21
CA PRO A 102 22.23 -2.47 2.00
C PRO A 102 21.59 -3.06 0.74
N GLY A 103 21.13 -2.20 -0.17
CA GLY A 103 20.38 -2.58 -1.38
C GLY A 103 18.91 -2.94 -1.11
N GLY A 104 18.41 -2.69 0.10
CA GLY A 104 17.00 -2.84 0.43
C GLY A 104 16.11 -1.82 -0.28
N ILE A 105 14.81 -2.00 -0.20
CA ILE A 105 13.81 -1.23 -0.95
C ILE A 105 12.73 -0.70 -0.01
N CYS A 106 12.45 0.61 -0.10
CA CYS A 106 11.34 1.24 0.59
C CYS A 106 10.17 1.49 -0.37
N ILE A 107 8.99 0.99 -0.01
CA ILE A 107 7.74 1.14 -0.75
C ILE A 107 6.75 1.88 0.13
N VAL A 108 6.20 2.99 -0.35
CA VAL A 108 5.22 3.79 0.37
C VAL A 108 3.88 3.75 -0.37
N ASP A 109 2.88 3.17 0.28
CA ASP A 109 1.48 3.43 -0.03
C ASP A 109 1.06 4.65 0.81
N PRO A 110 0.78 5.80 0.21
CA PRO A 110 0.49 7.03 0.95
C PRO A 110 -0.94 7.08 1.50
N ALA A 111 -1.49 5.97 1.93
CA ALA A 111 -2.86 5.74 2.40
C ALA A 111 -3.41 6.86 3.29
N MET A 112 -3.87 7.96 2.68
CA MET A 112 -4.35 9.16 3.38
C MET A 112 -5.65 9.74 2.81
N ALA A 113 -6.04 9.34 1.61
CA ALA A 113 -7.17 9.95 0.91
C ALA A 113 -7.78 9.03 -0.14
N ASP A 114 -9.05 9.20 -0.44
CA ASP A 114 -9.72 8.56 -1.57
C ASP A 114 -10.95 9.38 -2.00
N HIS A 115 -11.41 9.19 -3.25
CA HIS A 115 -12.59 9.87 -3.81
C HIS A 115 -12.57 11.40 -3.60
N GLY A 116 -11.43 12.03 -3.79
CA GLY A 116 -11.25 13.47 -3.68
C GLY A 116 -11.21 14.00 -2.24
N ARG A 117 -11.09 13.16 -1.22
CA ARG A 117 -11.17 13.57 0.20
C ARG A 117 -10.10 12.89 1.05
N LEU A 118 -9.53 13.66 1.97
CA LEU A 118 -8.70 13.11 3.05
C LEU A 118 -9.54 12.19 3.96
N TYR A 119 -8.89 11.17 4.48
CA TYR A 119 -9.47 10.34 5.54
C TYR A 119 -9.72 11.17 6.81
N SER A 120 -10.71 10.75 7.60
CA SER A 120 -11.10 11.45 8.80
C SER A 120 -9.92 11.61 9.78
N GLY A 121 -9.70 12.83 10.22
CA GLY A 121 -8.64 13.18 11.18
C GLY A 121 -7.31 13.61 10.53
N PHE A 122 -7.19 13.59 9.21
CA PHE A 122 -6.01 14.09 8.50
C PHE A 122 -6.26 15.52 7.99
N ASP A 123 -5.19 16.29 7.88
CA ASP A 123 -5.15 17.67 7.45
C ASP A 123 -3.97 17.97 6.53
N GLY A 124 -3.75 19.25 6.20
CA GLY A 124 -2.64 19.67 5.34
C GLY A 124 -1.25 19.39 5.93
N ASP A 125 -1.14 19.35 7.26
CA ASP A 125 0.13 19.02 7.93
C ASP A 125 0.46 17.55 7.73
N TYR A 126 -0.54 16.67 7.83
CA TYR A 126 -0.36 15.25 7.54
C TYR A 126 0.06 15.02 6.07
N VAL A 127 -0.55 15.72 5.11
CA VAL A 127 -0.18 15.64 3.68
C VAL A 127 1.27 16.07 3.47
N ARG A 128 1.72 17.15 4.13
CA ARG A 128 3.09 17.64 4.02
C ARG A 128 4.11 16.61 4.53
N GLU A 129 3.83 16.00 5.68
CA GLU A 129 4.69 14.96 6.23
C GLU A 129 4.68 13.68 5.39
N MET A 130 3.52 13.29 4.84
CA MET A 130 3.41 12.17 3.91
C MET A 130 4.21 12.43 2.62
N LYS A 131 4.17 13.65 2.09
CA LYS A 131 5.01 14.04 0.94
C LYS A 131 6.50 13.87 1.25
N THR A 132 6.93 14.21 2.46
CA THR A 132 8.31 14.01 2.91
C THR A 132 8.67 12.51 2.97
N LEU A 133 7.78 11.67 3.47
CA LEU A 133 7.96 10.23 3.50
C LEU A 133 8.05 9.64 2.08
N CYS A 134 7.12 10.03 1.19
CA CYS A 134 7.12 9.61 -0.21
C CYS A 134 8.43 9.99 -0.91
N GLY A 135 8.97 11.19 -0.67
CA GLY A 135 10.24 11.65 -1.25
C GLY A 135 11.46 10.83 -0.84
N ARG A 136 11.36 9.98 0.19
CA ARG A 136 12.43 9.08 0.66
C ARG A 136 12.26 7.64 0.17
N ALA A 137 11.12 7.33 -0.45
CA ALA A 137 10.80 6.00 -0.92
C ALA A 137 11.44 5.71 -2.28
N ASP A 138 11.84 4.46 -2.50
CA ASP A 138 12.25 3.97 -3.81
C ASP A 138 11.06 3.82 -4.76
N ARG A 139 9.87 3.56 -4.21
CA ARG A 139 8.62 3.38 -4.96
C ARG A 139 7.45 3.91 -4.16
N ILE A 140 6.50 4.54 -4.86
CA ILE A 140 5.23 5.00 -4.26
C ILE A 140 4.03 4.45 -5.02
N LEU A 141 2.94 4.18 -4.30
CA LEU A 141 1.73 3.53 -4.80
C LEU A 141 0.47 4.41 -4.64
N PRO A 142 0.48 5.70 -5.04
CA PRO A 142 -0.65 6.58 -4.81
C PRO A 142 -1.86 6.20 -5.69
N ASN A 143 -3.07 6.46 -5.20
CA ASN A 143 -4.24 6.64 -6.02
C ASN A 143 -4.28 8.08 -6.61
N LEU A 144 -5.23 8.36 -7.51
CA LEU A 144 -5.35 9.68 -8.16
C LEU A 144 -5.57 10.84 -7.16
N THR A 145 -6.32 10.61 -6.08
CA THR A 145 -6.55 11.62 -5.04
C THR A 145 -5.28 11.92 -4.26
N GLU A 146 -4.56 10.90 -3.87
CA GLU A 146 -3.28 11.02 -3.16
C GLU A 146 -2.22 11.68 -4.04
N ALA A 147 -2.14 11.31 -5.30
CA ALA A 147 -1.23 11.93 -6.25
C ALA A 147 -1.53 13.44 -6.41
N ALA A 148 -2.80 13.84 -6.49
CA ALA A 148 -3.19 15.23 -6.52
C ALA A 148 -2.76 15.99 -5.26
N LEU A 149 -2.95 15.40 -4.08
CA LEU A 149 -2.50 15.98 -2.81
C LEU A 149 -0.97 16.09 -2.70
N LEU A 150 -0.25 15.07 -3.13
CA LEU A 150 1.21 15.04 -3.11
C LEU A 150 1.84 16.06 -4.07
N THR A 151 1.24 16.26 -5.24
CA THR A 151 1.71 17.24 -6.24
C THR A 151 1.26 18.66 -5.92
N GLY A 152 0.10 18.81 -5.27
CA GLY A 152 -0.58 20.10 -5.06
C GLY A 152 -1.42 20.53 -6.26
N LEU A 153 -1.58 19.66 -7.26
CA LEU A 153 -2.49 19.90 -8.37
C LEU A 153 -3.95 19.75 -7.91
N PRO A 154 -4.90 20.44 -8.57
CA PRO A 154 -6.31 20.33 -8.23
C PRO A 154 -6.79 18.89 -8.37
N CYS A 155 -7.42 18.36 -7.32
CA CYS A 155 -8.12 17.07 -7.42
C CYS A 155 -9.31 17.22 -8.37
N ARG A 156 -9.37 16.35 -9.38
CA ARG A 156 -10.43 16.34 -10.39
C ARG A 156 -11.24 15.06 -10.25
N ASP A 157 -12.55 15.15 -10.50
CA ASP A 157 -13.41 13.97 -10.59
C ASP A 157 -13.24 13.32 -11.98
N ARG A 158 -12.03 12.86 -12.24
CA ARG A 158 -11.59 12.27 -13.50
C ARG A 158 -10.60 11.17 -13.23
N THR A 159 -10.72 10.11 -13.99
CA THR A 159 -9.81 8.94 -13.93
C THR A 159 -9.08 8.71 -15.26
N ASP A 160 -9.24 9.61 -16.23
CA ASP A 160 -8.63 9.47 -17.57
C ASP A 160 -7.10 9.53 -17.53
N GLU A 161 -6.49 8.95 -18.54
CA GLU A 161 -5.04 8.85 -18.65
C GLU A 161 -4.34 10.21 -18.79
N ALA A 162 -4.99 11.21 -19.39
CA ALA A 162 -4.39 12.53 -19.57
C ALA A 162 -4.16 13.21 -18.20
N TYR A 163 -5.16 13.17 -17.32
CA TYR A 163 -5.01 13.67 -15.95
C TYR A 163 -3.99 12.85 -15.15
N ALA A 164 -4.02 11.53 -15.28
CA ALA A 164 -3.06 10.66 -14.62
C ALA A 164 -1.61 10.97 -15.04
N ARG A 165 -1.36 11.28 -16.32
CA ARG A 165 -0.03 11.70 -16.81
C ARG A 165 0.39 13.06 -16.25
N GLU A 166 -0.52 14.03 -16.18
CA GLU A 166 -0.26 15.34 -15.55
C GLU A 166 0.20 15.17 -14.09
N LEU A 167 -0.50 14.33 -13.32
CA LEU A 167 -0.10 14.02 -11.95
C LEU A 167 1.25 13.31 -11.89
N LEU A 168 1.46 12.35 -12.77
CA LEU A 168 2.69 11.55 -12.79
C LEU A 168 3.93 12.41 -13.09
N GLU A 169 3.82 13.41 -13.95
CA GLU A 169 4.91 14.32 -14.30
C GLU A 169 5.39 15.17 -13.11
N GLU A 170 4.47 15.56 -12.21
CA GLU A 170 4.76 16.40 -11.05
C GLU A 170 5.23 15.61 -9.81
N LEU A 171 5.06 14.28 -9.78
CA LEU A 171 5.54 13.47 -8.66
C LEU A 171 7.07 13.33 -8.72
N PRO A 172 7.79 13.53 -7.59
CA PRO A 172 9.25 13.59 -7.58
C PRO A 172 9.94 12.22 -7.74
N ASN A 173 9.22 11.12 -7.50
CA ASN A 173 9.82 9.78 -7.46
C ASN A 173 10.06 9.22 -8.86
N ASP A 174 11.18 8.56 -9.10
CA ASP A 174 11.50 7.89 -10.38
C ASP A 174 10.65 6.65 -10.64
N ARG A 175 10.10 6.04 -9.58
CA ARG A 175 9.25 4.85 -9.67
C ARG A 175 7.92 5.10 -8.96
N VAL A 176 6.87 5.21 -9.76
CA VAL A 176 5.50 5.48 -9.32
C VAL A 176 4.56 4.48 -9.94
N ILE A 177 3.66 3.94 -9.15
CA ILE A 177 2.54 3.13 -9.60
C ILE A 177 1.26 3.87 -9.22
N LEU A 178 0.71 4.62 -10.16
CA LEU A 178 -0.53 5.37 -9.99
C LEU A 178 -1.71 4.44 -10.26
N THR A 179 -2.58 4.27 -9.25
CA THR A 179 -3.71 3.34 -9.29
C THR A 179 -5.03 4.04 -9.62
N GLY A 180 -6.03 3.28 -10.12
CA GLY A 180 -7.37 3.79 -10.39
C GLY A 180 -7.49 4.59 -11.69
N VAL A 181 -6.59 4.37 -12.65
CA VAL A 181 -6.56 5.08 -13.95
C VAL A 181 -7.45 4.39 -14.96
N GLY A 182 -8.35 5.17 -15.59
CA GLY A 182 -9.25 4.73 -16.65
C GLY A 182 -10.72 4.94 -16.31
N GLU A 183 -11.55 5.17 -17.33
CA GLU A 183 -13.00 5.44 -17.20
C GLU A 183 -13.83 4.18 -17.50
N GLU A 184 -13.69 3.58 -18.66
CA GLU A 184 -14.42 2.37 -19.09
C GLU A 184 -13.74 1.09 -18.57
N ASP A 185 -12.43 0.99 -18.74
CA ASP A 185 -11.57 0.04 -18.03
C ASP A 185 -10.84 0.77 -16.89
N THR A 186 -10.27 0.03 -15.97
CA THR A 186 -9.45 0.60 -14.91
C THR A 186 -8.09 -0.05 -14.88
N GLY A 187 -7.12 0.57 -14.21
CA GLY A 187 -5.78 0.00 -14.18
C GLY A 187 -4.76 0.91 -13.53
N LEU A 188 -3.56 0.80 -14.01
CA LEU A 188 -2.38 1.44 -13.47
C LEU A 188 -1.69 2.26 -14.55
N LEU A 189 -1.12 3.39 -14.16
CA LEU A 189 -0.12 4.09 -14.94
C LEU A 189 1.19 4.08 -14.16
N LEU A 190 2.24 3.51 -14.75
CA LEU A 190 3.52 3.30 -14.10
C LEU A 190 4.58 4.20 -14.72
N ARG A 191 5.43 4.81 -13.87
CA ARG A 191 6.70 5.40 -14.28
C ARG A 191 7.85 4.58 -13.70
N ASP A 192 8.80 4.17 -14.53
CA ASP A 192 10.03 3.50 -14.14
C ASP A 192 11.21 4.20 -14.81
N CYS A 193 11.93 5.03 -14.05
CA CYS A 193 13.10 5.77 -14.52
C CYS A 193 12.85 6.52 -15.86
N GLY A 194 11.71 7.20 -15.96
CA GLY A 194 11.31 8.00 -17.14
C GLY A 194 10.46 7.25 -18.18
N GLU A 195 10.45 5.93 -18.18
CA GLU A 195 9.54 5.15 -19.02
C GLU A 195 8.14 5.09 -18.40
N VAL A 196 7.12 5.44 -19.17
CA VAL A 196 5.71 5.38 -18.72
C VAL A 196 4.99 4.25 -19.44
N ARG A 197 4.41 3.34 -18.67
CA ARG A 197 3.63 2.19 -19.15
C ARG A 197 2.25 2.17 -18.51
N ARG A 198 1.27 1.68 -19.25
CA ARG A 198 -0.10 1.43 -18.75
C ARG A 198 -0.34 -0.06 -18.62
N TYR A 199 -1.02 -0.45 -17.55
CA TYR A 199 -1.66 -1.75 -17.39
C TYR A 199 -3.15 -1.55 -17.13
N ALA A 200 -4.02 -2.20 -17.90
CA ALA A 200 -5.46 -2.07 -17.78
C ALA A 200 -6.13 -3.43 -17.60
N HIS A 201 -7.24 -3.45 -16.88
CA HIS A 201 -8.11 -4.59 -16.68
C HIS A 201 -9.58 -4.13 -16.68
N PRO A 202 -10.56 -5.03 -16.92
CA PRO A 202 -11.98 -4.67 -16.85
C PRO A 202 -12.33 -4.06 -15.49
N ARG A 203 -13.14 -3.01 -15.50
CA ARG A 203 -13.68 -2.44 -14.25
C ARG A 203 -14.67 -3.41 -13.64
N LEU A 204 -14.38 -3.88 -12.45
CA LEU A 204 -15.26 -4.74 -11.68
C LEU A 204 -16.28 -3.90 -10.89
N PRO A 205 -17.54 -4.35 -10.77
CA PRO A 205 -18.57 -3.61 -10.04
C PRO A 205 -18.33 -3.61 -8.54
N GLY A 206 -18.71 -2.52 -7.87
CA GLY A 206 -18.62 -2.37 -6.43
C GLY A 206 -17.42 -1.54 -5.99
N SER A 207 -17.39 -1.23 -4.69
CA SER A 207 -16.28 -0.58 -3.99
C SER A 207 -15.99 -1.40 -2.72
N PHE A 208 -14.76 -1.76 -2.52
CA PHE A 208 -14.36 -2.66 -1.45
C PHE A 208 -13.21 -2.05 -0.64
N SER A 209 -13.37 -2.04 0.68
CA SER A 209 -12.29 -1.64 1.59
C SER A 209 -11.12 -2.64 1.51
N GLY A 210 -9.88 -2.15 1.64
CA GLY A 210 -8.68 -2.98 1.69
C GLY A 210 -8.11 -3.41 0.33
N THR A 211 -8.69 -2.96 -0.79
CA THR A 211 -8.13 -3.24 -2.14
C THR A 211 -6.76 -2.61 -2.35
N GLY A 212 -6.53 -1.41 -1.80
CA GLY A 212 -5.22 -0.75 -1.80
C GLY A 212 -4.18 -1.54 -1.01
N ASP A 213 -4.52 -1.93 0.22
CA ASP A 213 -3.64 -2.76 1.08
C ASP A 213 -3.29 -4.09 0.42
N LEU A 214 -4.29 -4.72 -0.23
CA LEU A 214 -4.11 -5.98 -0.94
C LEU A 214 -3.15 -5.82 -2.12
N PHE A 215 -3.36 -4.77 -2.92
CA PHE A 215 -2.49 -4.43 -4.04
C PHE A 215 -1.06 -4.14 -3.56
N ALA A 216 -0.90 -3.28 -2.55
CA ALA A 216 0.40 -2.88 -2.01
C ALA A 216 1.17 -4.08 -1.44
N ALA A 217 0.49 -4.99 -0.72
CA ALA A 217 1.11 -6.20 -0.19
C ALA A 217 1.54 -7.17 -1.30
N ALA A 218 0.67 -7.45 -2.29
CA ALA A 218 1.01 -8.33 -3.41
C ALA A 218 2.13 -7.74 -4.28
N PHE A 219 2.10 -6.43 -4.54
CA PHE A 219 3.18 -5.72 -5.23
C PHE A 219 4.52 -5.86 -4.49
N THR A 220 4.50 -5.62 -3.18
CA THR A 220 5.70 -5.73 -2.34
C THR A 220 6.25 -7.14 -2.31
N GLY A 221 5.38 -8.15 -2.21
CA GLY A 221 5.78 -9.56 -2.30
C GLY A 221 6.43 -9.91 -3.64
N ALA A 222 5.87 -9.42 -4.74
CA ALA A 222 6.45 -9.62 -6.08
C ALA A 222 7.80 -8.92 -6.25
N VAL A 223 7.95 -7.71 -5.71
CA VAL A 223 9.23 -6.98 -5.66
C VAL A 223 10.27 -7.75 -4.85
N ALA A 224 9.90 -8.26 -3.68
CA ALA A 224 10.78 -9.07 -2.83
C ALA A 224 11.18 -10.39 -3.52
N ALA A 225 10.31 -10.92 -4.38
CA ALA A 225 10.60 -12.05 -5.27
C ALA A 225 11.41 -11.65 -6.53
N GLU A 226 12.00 -10.45 -6.53
CA GLU A 226 12.89 -9.92 -7.58
C GLU A 226 12.22 -9.74 -8.95
N LYS A 227 10.88 -9.60 -8.99
CA LYS A 227 10.16 -9.24 -10.20
C LYS A 227 10.41 -7.77 -10.58
N GLY A 228 10.45 -7.48 -11.88
CA GLY A 228 10.53 -6.10 -12.39
C GLY A 228 9.31 -5.27 -12.00
N LEU A 229 9.43 -3.93 -12.06
CA LEU A 229 8.38 -3.01 -11.60
C LEU A 229 7.03 -3.29 -12.28
N TYR A 230 7.02 -3.38 -13.61
CA TYR A 230 5.80 -3.64 -14.39
C TYR A 230 5.18 -5.01 -14.08
N GLU A 231 6.00 -6.06 -14.00
CA GLU A 231 5.54 -7.41 -13.68
C GLU A 231 4.96 -7.47 -12.26
N SER A 232 5.62 -6.83 -11.29
CA SER A 232 5.12 -6.75 -9.91
C SER A 232 3.77 -6.04 -9.83
N ALA A 233 3.61 -4.93 -10.56
CA ALA A 233 2.36 -4.18 -10.60
C ALA A 233 1.24 -4.98 -11.30
N LYS A 234 1.58 -5.69 -12.38
CA LYS A 234 0.63 -6.59 -13.09
C LYS A 234 0.15 -7.72 -12.18
N ILE A 235 1.07 -8.42 -11.50
CA ILE A 235 0.73 -9.52 -10.57
C ILE A 235 -0.20 -8.99 -9.47
N ALA A 236 0.12 -7.83 -8.88
CA ALA A 236 -0.70 -7.23 -7.83
C ALA A 236 -2.09 -6.85 -8.33
N ALA A 237 -2.21 -6.27 -9.52
CA ALA A 237 -3.49 -5.92 -10.12
C ALA A 237 -4.32 -7.16 -10.44
N ASP A 238 -3.74 -8.16 -11.10
CA ASP A 238 -4.41 -9.43 -11.43
C ASP A 238 -4.91 -10.14 -10.17
N PHE A 239 -4.07 -10.24 -9.15
CA PHE A 239 -4.45 -10.84 -7.86
C PHE A 239 -5.60 -10.07 -7.20
N THR A 240 -5.52 -8.73 -7.16
CA THR A 240 -6.58 -7.88 -6.59
C THR A 240 -7.89 -8.07 -7.34
N CYS A 241 -7.88 -8.11 -8.68
CA CYS A 241 -9.08 -8.37 -9.49
C CYS A 241 -9.69 -9.75 -9.16
N ARG A 242 -8.87 -10.79 -9.06
CA ARG A 242 -9.36 -12.14 -8.69
C ARG A 242 -10.01 -12.16 -7.32
N CYS A 243 -9.44 -11.44 -6.34
CA CYS A 243 -10.01 -11.31 -5.01
C CYS A 243 -11.37 -10.55 -5.03
N ILE A 244 -11.48 -9.49 -5.81
CA ILE A 244 -12.74 -8.75 -6.02
C ILE A 244 -13.79 -9.67 -6.65
N GLU A 245 -13.46 -10.40 -7.71
CA GLU A 245 -14.37 -11.37 -8.36
C GLU A 245 -14.89 -12.43 -7.37
N CYS A 246 -13.99 -12.97 -6.54
CA CYS A 246 -14.35 -13.91 -5.47
C CYS A 246 -15.31 -13.28 -4.45
N THR A 247 -15.14 -11.99 -4.14
CA THR A 247 -15.97 -11.26 -3.18
C THR A 247 -17.35 -10.94 -3.75
N ILE A 248 -17.43 -10.49 -4.99
CA ILE A 248 -18.71 -10.19 -5.68
C ILE A 248 -19.63 -11.41 -5.70
N ALA A 249 -19.07 -12.59 -5.84
CA ALA A 249 -19.84 -13.85 -5.79
C ALA A 249 -20.50 -14.12 -4.43
N GLN A 250 -20.18 -13.34 -3.38
CA GLN A 250 -20.66 -13.52 -2.01
C GLN A 250 -21.10 -12.20 -1.38
N PRO A 251 -22.24 -11.63 -1.78
CA PRO A 251 -22.66 -10.28 -1.41
C PRO A 251 -22.89 -10.06 0.10
N ALA A 252 -23.02 -11.09 0.90
CA ALA A 252 -23.07 -10.97 2.36
C ALA A 252 -21.75 -10.49 2.99
N HIS A 253 -20.63 -10.60 2.26
CA HIS A 253 -19.31 -10.15 2.70
C HIS A 253 -19.04 -8.71 2.20
N TRP A 254 -19.50 -7.72 2.93
CA TRP A 254 -19.47 -6.31 2.55
C TRP A 254 -18.28 -5.51 3.14
N TYR A 255 -17.57 -6.08 4.11
CA TYR A 255 -16.58 -5.39 4.96
C TYR A 255 -15.12 -5.61 4.54
N GLY A 256 -14.87 -5.95 3.31
CA GLY A 256 -13.52 -6.14 2.79
C GLY A 256 -13.48 -7.04 1.57
N VAL A 257 -12.30 -7.45 1.17
CA VAL A 257 -12.07 -8.31 0.00
C VAL A 257 -11.67 -9.70 0.44
N LYS A 258 -12.36 -10.73 -0.03
CA LYS A 258 -12.02 -12.14 0.23
C LYS A 258 -10.78 -12.52 -0.57
N PHE A 259 -9.64 -12.47 0.05
CA PHE A 259 -8.36 -12.80 -0.57
C PHE A 259 -7.85 -14.20 -0.19
N GLU A 260 -8.25 -14.74 0.93
CA GLU A 260 -7.76 -16.03 1.46
C GLU A 260 -7.95 -17.19 0.46
N PRO A 261 -9.10 -17.34 -0.22
CA PRO A 261 -9.28 -18.41 -1.22
C PRO A 261 -8.40 -18.24 -2.46
N VAL A 262 -7.90 -17.00 -2.71
CA VAL A 262 -7.12 -16.63 -3.90
C VAL A 262 -5.60 -16.67 -3.63
N LEU A 263 -5.15 -16.77 -2.37
CA LEU A 263 -3.74 -16.86 -2.02
C LEU A 263 -2.94 -17.91 -2.80
N PRO A 264 -3.48 -19.14 -3.07
CA PRO A 264 -2.78 -20.10 -3.90
C PRO A 264 -2.55 -19.63 -5.36
N GLU A 265 -3.38 -18.73 -5.88
CA GLU A 265 -3.17 -18.15 -7.21
C GLU A 265 -1.99 -17.17 -7.19
N LEU A 266 -1.87 -16.35 -6.14
CA LEU A 266 -0.72 -15.46 -5.97
C LEU A 266 0.60 -16.22 -5.94
N MET A 267 0.67 -17.34 -5.21
CA MET A 267 1.86 -18.21 -5.21
C MET A 267 2.24 -18.64 -6.63
N ARG A 268 1.25 -19.11 -7.42
CA ARG A 268 1.49 -19.52 -8.80
C ARG A 268 1.93 -18.35 -9.70
N MET A 269 1.34 -17.16 -9.54
CA MET A 269 1.75 -15.96 -10.29
C MET A 269 3.20 -15.57 -10.00
N LEU A 270 3.69 -15.81 -8.80
CA LEU A 270 5.08 -15.59 -8.41
C LEU A 270 6.04 -16.68 -8.90
N GLY A 271 5.52 -17.80 -9.42
CA GLY A 271 6.30 -18.96 -9.85
C GLY A 271 6.66 -19.90 -8.69
N ASN A 272 5.94 -19.80 -7.57
CA ASN A 272 6.04 -20.74 -6.46
C ASN A 272 5.05 -21.90 -6.70
N PRO A 273 5.48 -23.17 -6.57
CA PRO A 273 4.62 -24.34 -6.79
C PRO A 273 3.55 -24.48 -5.73
#